data_a868f72769dae416d63db146b9168dcb
#
_entry.id   a868f72769dae416d63db146b9168dcb
#
_cell.length_a   1.000
_cell.length_b   1.000
_cell.length_c   1.000
_cell.angle_alpha   90.00
_cell.angle_beta   90.00
_cell.angle_gamma   90.00
#
_symmetry.space_group_name_H-M   'P 1'
#
loop_
_entity.id
_entity.type
_entity.pdbx_description
1 polymer ?
#
loop_
_entity_poly.entity_id
_entity_poly.type
_entity_poly.pdbx_seq_one_letter_code
_entity_poly.pdbx_strand_id
1 'polypeptide(L)'
;MRAAWKVTVAGVLDPRRLVFVDECGTHVSLAPIYGYSARGERVRLKVPRNRGKNTTLLASMSTEGMGPCLAVEGSTTAEVFEAYLEHSLAPKLKEGQVVVMDNLAAHKPDRVRELIEDRGCELVYLPPYSPDYNPIEEAFSKIKGVLRDVQARTRRTLLEAMGQALSTVTAQDARSFFEHCGYPHL
;
A
#
# COMPACT_ATOMS: atom_id res chain seq x y z
N MET A 1 -5.18 22.31 6.58
CA MET A 1 -4.21 21.19 6.43
C MET A 1 -4.18 20.63 5.01
N ARG A 2 -5.28 20.16 4.41
CA ARG A 2 -5.28 19.58 3.03
C ARG A 2 -4.79 20.55 1.95
N ALA A 3 -5.27 21.82 1.96
CA ALA A 3 -4.80 22.85 1.01
C ALA A 3 -3.30 23.16 1.18
N ALA A 4 -2.81 23.18 2.43
CA ALA A 4 -1.39 23.36 2.69
C ALA A 4 -0.57 22.20 2.12
N TRP A 5 -1.00 20.95 2.31
CA TRP A 5 -0.34 19.77 1.73
C TRP A 5 -0.17 19.90 0.22
N LYS A 6 -1.25 20.27 -0.48
CA LYS A 6 -1.23 20.43 -1.94
C LYS A 6 -0.20 21.47 -2.40
N VAL A 7 -0.02 22.52 -1.61
CA VAL A 7 0.90 23.63 -1.96
C VAL A 7 2.33 23.35 -1.53
N THR A 8 2.54 22.69 -0.36
CA THR A 8 3.87 22.53 0.24
C THR A 8 4.54 21.19 -0.09
N VAL A 9 3.77 20.15 -0.32
CA VAL A 9 4.29 18.80 -0.60
C VAL A 9 3.99 18.39 -2.03
N ALA A 10 2.71 18.25 -2.39
CA ALA A 10 2.34 17.72 -3.70
C ALA A 10 2.72 18.66 -4.87
N GLY A 11 2.78 19.98 -4.65
CA GLY A 11 3.15 20.96 -5.69
C GLY A 11 4.61 21.38 -5.72
N VAL A 12 5.43 20.98 -4.72
CA VAL A 12 6.81 21.47 -4.57
C VAL A 12 7.85 20.35 -4.60
N LEU A 13 7.53 19.19 -4.01
CA LEU A 13 8.48 18.09 -3.95
C LEU A 13 8.53 17.33 -5.28
N ASP A 14 9.73 16.98 -5.70
CA ASP A 14 9.94 16.07 -6.83
C ASP A 14 9.34 14.69 -6.48
N PRO A 15 8.33 14.20 -7.22
CA PRO A 15 7.70 12.91 -6.94
C PRO A 15 8.65 11.73 -6.90
N ARG A 16 9.80 11.81 -7.59
CA ARG A 16 10.84 10.77 -7.57
C ARG A 16 11.48 10.59 -6.20
N ARG A 17 11.38 11.60 -5.34
CA ARG A 17 11.87 11.53 -3.96
C ARG A 17 10.84 10.91 -3.00
N LEU A 18 9.58 10.82 -3.39
CA LEU A 18 8.51 10.36 -2.50
C LEU A 18 8.46 8.83 -2.43
N VAL A 19 8.37 8.31 -1.22
CA VAL A 19 8.13 6.90 -0.92
C VAL A 19 6.93 6.80 0.00
N PHE A 20 5.81 6.32 -0.52
CA PHE A 20 4.58 6.10 0.25
C PHE A 20 4.63 4.76 0.96
N VAL A 21 4.21 4.73 2.21
CA VAL A 21 4.15 3.51 3.04
C VAL A 21 2.78 3.41 3.67
N ASP A 22 2.14 2.25 3.53
CA ASP A 22 0.79 2.03 4.06
C ASP A 22 0.48 0.53 4.21
N GLU A 23 -0.69 0.23 4.75
CA GLU A 23 -1.19 -1.10 5.07
C GLU A 23 -2.44 -1.47 4.27
N CYS A 24 -2.51 -2.73 3.86
CA CYS A 24 -3.65 -3.26 3.14
C CYS A 24 -4.11 -4.59 3.73
N GLY A 25 -5.30 -4.63 4.33
CA GLY A 25 -5.92 -5.86 4.81
C GLY A 25 -6.50 -6.72 3.70
N THR A 26 -6.24 -8.03 3.75
CA THR A 26 -6.76 -9.05 2.84
C THR A 26 -7.22 -10.31 3.59
N HIS A 27 -7.96 -11.20 2.93
CA HIS A 27 -8.42 -12.47 3.51
C HIS A 27 -8.77 -13.50 2.43
N VAL A 28 -8.87 -14.77 2.81
CA VAL A 28 -9.15 -15.90 1.90
C VAL A 28 -10.59 -15.96 1.35
N SER A 29 -11.45 -15.05 1.76
CA SER A 29 -12.84 -14.94 1.25
C SER A 29 -12.98 -13.84 0.19
N LEU A 30 -11.87 -13.30 -0.35
CA LEU A 30 -11.95 -12.38 -1.46
C LEU A 30 -12.59 -13.07 -2.68
N ALA A 31 -13.46 -12.34 -3.37
CA ALA A 31 -14.22 -12.83 -4.50
C ALA A 31 -14.39 -11.72 -5.54
N PRO A 32 -14.51 -12.05 -6.83
CA PRO A 32 -14.90 -11.10 -7.86
C PRO A 32 -16.15 -10.32 -7.48
N ILE A 33 -16.14 -9.01 -7.75
CA ILE A 33 -17.28 -8.12 -7.45
C ILE A 33 -18.35 -8.23 -8.54
N TYR A 34 -17.92 -8.58 -9.74
CA TYR A 34 -18.76 -8.73 -10.92
C TYR A 34 -18.59 -10.12 -11.53
N GLY A 35 -19.62 -10.60 -12.24
CA GLY A 35 -19.59 -11.83 -13.01
C GLY A 35 -20.64 -11.76 -14.13
N TYR A 36 -20.51 -12.64 -15.09
CA TYR A 36 -21.41 -12.73 -16.24
C TYR A 36 -22.26 -13.99 -16.13
N SER A 37 -23.54 -13.88 -16.50
CA SER A 37 -24.48 -15.02 -16.66
C SER A 37 -25.42 -14.75 -17.82
N ALA A 38 -26.15 -15.77 -18.26
CA ALA A 38 -27.20 -15.60 -19.24
C ALA A 38 -28.28 -14.62 -18.73
N ARG A 39 -28.97 -13.96 -19.65
CA ARG A 39 -30.03 -13.01 -19.32
C ARG A 39 -31.13 -13.71 -18.47
N GLY A 40 -31.42 -13.12 -17.32
CA GLY A 40 -32.41 -13.67 -16.38
C GLY A 40 -31.81 -14.62 -15.34
N GLU A 41 -30.52 -14.97 -15.42
CA GLU A 41 -29.85 -15.81 -14.45
C GLU A 41 -28.99 -14.99 -13.48
N ARG A 42 -28.88 -15.47 -12.23
CA ARG A 42 -27.97 -14.88 -11.23
C ARG A 42 -26.61 -15.55 -11.27
N VAL A 43 -25.55 -14.75 -11.28
CA VAL A 43 -24.20 -15.26 -10.99
C VAL A 43 -24.18 -15.78 -9.56
N ARG A 44 -23.70 -17.02 -9.38
CA ARG A 44 -23.51 -17.63 -8.06
C ARG A 44 -22.06 -18.04 -7.90
N LEU A 45 -21.45 -17.60 -6.79
CA LEU A 45 -20.08 -17.93 -6.43
C LEU A 45 -20.06 -18.52 -5.02
N LYS A 46 -19.35 -19.64 -4.85
CA LYS A 46 -19.11 -20.21 -3.52
C LYS A 46 -17.93 -19.51 -2.87
N VAL A 47 -18.18 -18.86 -1.73
CA VAL A 47 -17.16 -18.16 -0.96
C VAL A 47 -17.12 -18.77 0.45
N PRO A 48 -15.94 -19.00 1.04
CA PRO A 48 -15.85 -19.47 2.41
C PRO A 48 -16.55 -18.51 3.37
N ARG A 49 -17.46 -19.03 4.19
CA ARG A 49 -18.19 -18.24 5.19
C ARG A 49 -17.24 -17.74 6.28
N ASN A 50 -16.32 -18.61 6.71
CA ASN A 50 -15.29 -18.27 7.67
C ASN A 50 -14.03 -17.82 6.90
N ARG A 51 -13.75 -16.53 6.93
CA ARG A 51 -12.58 -15.91 6.26
C ARG A 51 -11.26 -16.08 7.04
N GLY A 52 -11.31 -16.71 8.23
CA GLY A 52 -10.12 -16.84 9.07
C GLY A 52 -9.60 -15.49 9.57
N LYS A 53 -8.34 -15.48 10.00
CA LYS A 53 -7.63 -14.24 10.35
C LYS A 53 -7.32 -13.44 9.09
N ASN A 54 -7.37 -12.12 9.20
CA ASN A 54 -6.89 -11.24 8.13
C ASN A 54 -5.39 -11.45 7.89
N THR A 55 -4.96 -11.20 6.67
CA THR A 55 -3.55 -11.03 6.32
C THR A 55 -3.35 -9.57 5.96
N THR A 56 -2.49 -8.87 6.68
CA THR A 56 -2.16 -7.47 6.40
C THR A 56 -0.89 -7.43 5.58
N LEU A 57 -0.93 -6.70 4.48
CA LEU A 57 0.21 -6.38 3.63
C LEU A 57 0.70 -4.98 4.02
N LEU A 58 1.88 -4.89 4.60
CA LEU A 58 2.67 -3.66 4.70
C LEU A 58 3.45 -3.51 3.40
N ALA A 59 3.42 -2.34 2.79
CA ALA A 59 4.16 -2.10 1.57
C ALA A 59 4.61 -0.66 1.43
N SER A 60 5.63 -0.45 0.59
CA SER A 60 6.03 0.85 0.13
C SER A 60 5.85 0.97 -1.38
N MET A 61 5.73 2.18 -1.88
CA MET A 61 5.64 2.50 -3.31
C MET A 61 6.34 3.82 -3.62
N SER A 62 7.05 3.85 -4.71
CA SER A 62 7.61 5.05 -5.33
C SER A 62 7.15 5.16 -6.78
N THR A 63 7.59 6.15 -7.51
CA THR A 63 7.35 6.28 -8.97
C THR A 63 7.98 5.15 -9.80
N GLU A 64 8.82 4.34 -9.18
CA GLU A 64 9.45 3.15 -9.81
C GLU A 64 8.58 1.88 -9.65
N GLY A 65 7.49 1.93 -8.87
CA GLY A 65 6.60 0.81 -8.58
C GLY A 65 6.58 0.44 -7.11
N MET A 66 6.14 -0.81 -6.82
CA MET A 66 6.13 -1.33 -5.45
C MET A 66 7.55 -1.58 -4.95
N GLY A 67 7.82 -1.12 -3.75
CA GLY A 67 9.06 -1.34 -3.01
C GLY A 67 8.97 -2.54 -2.06
N PRO A 68 9.79 -2.56 -0.99
CA PRO A 68 9.73 -3.58 0.04
C PRO A 68 8.32 -3.78 0.60
N CYS A 69 7.98 -5.03 0.85
CA CYS A 69 6.68 -5.41 1.43
C CYS A 69 6.84 -6.55 2.44
N LEU A 70 5.90 -6.62 3.37
CA LEU A 70 5.79 -7.65 4.40
C LEU A 70 4.33 -8.06 4.57
N ALA A 71 4.04 -9.36 4.53
CA ALA A 71 2.71 -9.88 4.82
C ALA A 71 2.68 -10.50 6.22
N VAL A 72 1.80 -10.02 7.08
CA VAL A 72 1.64 -10.50 8.45
C VAL A 72 0.23 -11.04 8.69
N GLU A 73 0.10 -11.97 9.63
CA GLU A 73 -1.21 -12.47 10.06
C GLU A 73 -1.80 -11.55 11.12
N GLY A 74 -3.02 -11.11 10.92
CA GLY A 74 -3.71 -10.18 11.82
C GLY A 74 -3.48 -8.73 11.46
N SER A 75 -3.63 -7.86 12.44
CA SER A 75 -3.36 -6.43 12.32
C SER A 75 -1.88 -6.15 12.57
N THR A 76 -1.37 -5.09 11.97
CA THR A 76 -0.04 -4.59 12.27
C THR A 76 -0.02 -3.96 13.66
N THR A 77 0.96 -4.34 14.47
CA THR A 77 1.29 -3.64 15.71
C THR A 77 2.44 -2.68 15.47
N ALA A 78 2.72 -1.77 16.42
CA ALA A 78 3.85 -0.85 16.32
C ALA A 78 5.18 -1.61 16.15
N GLU A 79 5.38 -2.70 16.91
CA GLU A 79 6.59 -3.51 16.84
C GLU A 79 6.79 -4.17 15.47
N VAL A 80 5.69 -4.65 14.87
CA VAL A 80 5.73 -5.23 13.50
C VAL A 80 6.05 -4.16 12.47
N PHE A 81 5.48 -2.97 12.64
CA PHE A 81 5.74 -1.83 11.76
C PHE A 81 7.21 -1.38 11.87
N GLU A 82 7.73 -1.24 13.09
CA GLU A 82 9.14 -0.90 13.33
C GLU A 82 10.09 -1.95 12.73
N ALA A 83 9.80 -3.25 12.92
CA ALA A 83 10.59 -4.33 12.33
C ALA A 83 10.56 -4.29 10.79
N TYR A 84 9.41 -3.97 10.18
CA TYR A 84 9.33 -3.75 8.73
C TYR A 84 10.21 -2.60 8.28
N LEU A 85 10.14 -1.47 8.98
CA LEU A 85 11.00 -0.31 8.66
C LEU A 85 12.47 -0.67 8.79
N GLU A 86 12.89 -1.24 9.92
CA GLU A 86 14.29 -1.51 10.23
C GLU A 86 14.90 -2.54 9.25
N HIS A 87 14.18 -3.64 9.00
CA HIS A 87 14.75 -4.77 8.26
C HIS A 87 14.41 -4.79 6.77
N SER A 88 13.36 -4.10 6.35
CA SER A 88 12.89 -4.15 4.96
C SER A 88 13.01 -2.82 4.24
N LEU A 89 12.46 -1.73 4.79
CA LEU A 89 12.39 -0.45 4.10
C LEU A 89 13.67 0.36 4.24
N ALA A 90 14.13 0.65 5.47
CA ALA A 90 15.27 1.54 5.72
C ALA A 90 16.55 1.13 4.97
N PRO A 91 16.89 -0.19 4.82
CA PRO A 91 18.04 -0.59 4.01
C PRO A 91 17.93 -0.27 2.51
N LYS A 92 16.73 0.06 2.01
CA LYS A 92 16.45 0.37 0.60
C LYS A 92 16.23 1.85 0.34
N LEU A 93 16.06 2.64 1.40
CA LEU A 93 15.94 4.09 1.27
C LEU A 93 17.24 4.70 0.75
N LYS A 94 17.10 5.72 -0.09
CA LYS A 94 18.19 6.52 -0.64
C LYS A 94 18.19 7.89 0.04
N GLU A 95 19.34 8.43 0.36
CA GLU A 95 19.50 9.77 0.92
C GLU A 95 18.70 10.81 0.12
N GLY A 96 18.04 11.71 0.82
CA GLY A 96 17.19 12.75 0.23
C GLY A 96 15.79 12.32 -0.16
N GLN A 97 15.40 11.04 0.05
CA GLN A 97 14.00 10.64 -0.12
C GLN A 97 13.11 11.18 1.00
N VAL A 98 11.82 11.28 0.71
CA VAL A 98 10.78 11.70 1.65
C VAL A 98 9.80 10.54 1.81
N VAL A 99 9.80 9.95 3.00
CA VAL A 99 8.87 8.86 3.34
C VAL A 99 7.55 9.48 3.79
N VAL A 100 6.47 9.09 3.12
CA VAL A 100 5.12 9.59 3.38
C VAL A 100 4.27 8.47 3.96
N MET A 101 3.67 8.71 5.12
CA MET A 101 2.81 7.76 5.82
C MET A 101 1.48 8.41 6.19
N ASP A 102 0.47 7.58 6.47
CA ASP A 102 -0.74 8.08 7.09
C ASP A 102 -0.49 8.51 8.55
N ASN A 103 -1.47 9.19 9.13
CA ASN A 103 -1.36 9.76 10.46
C ASN A 103 -1.86 8.81 11.56
N LEU A 104 -1.69 7.49 11.43
CA LEU A 104 -2.05 6.51 12.43
C LEU A 104 -1.09 6.52 13.63
N ALA A 105 -1.61 6.22 14.82
CA ALA A 105 -0.81 6.21 16.04
C ALA A 105 0.33 5.17 16.01
N ALA A 106 0.12 4.04 15.32
CA ALA A 106 1.14 3.00 15.17
C ALA A 106 2.35 3.44 14.34
N HIS A 107 2.22 4.52 13.53
CA HIS A 107 3.29 5.06 12.68
C HIS A 107 4.08 6.20 13.34
N LYS A 108 3.77 6.54 14.60
CA LYS A 108 4.34 7.70 15.30
C LYS A 108 5.37 7.45 16.42
N PRO A 109 5.84 6.22 16.71
CA PRO A 109 6.94 6.08 17.66
C PRO A 109 8.15 6.89 17.19
N ASP A 110 8.88 7.47 18.13
CA ASP A 110 10.13 8.20 17.84
C ASP A 110 11.12 7.33 17.07
N ARG A 111 11.11 6.03 17.34
CA ARG A 111 11.93 5.03 16.62
C ARG A 111 11.68 4.98 15.13
N VAL A 112 10.42 5.14 14.68
CA VAL A 112 10.06 5.21 13.25
C VAL A 112 10.77 6.40 12.58
N ARG A 113 10.75 7.55 13.23
CA ARG A 113 11.42 8.76 12.76
C ARG A 113 12.93 8.57 12.70
N GLU A 114 13.54 8.08 13.77
CA GLU A 114 14.98 7.81 13.84
C GLU A 114 15.43 6.90 12.68
N LEU A 115 14.75 5.76 12.46
CA LEU A 115 15.10 4.81 11.41
C LEU A 115 15.10 5.42 9.99
N ILE A 116 14.26 6.42 9.76
CA ILE A 116 14.16 7.11 8.46
C ILE A 116 15.22 8.22 8.37
N GLU A 117 15.34 9.04 9.42
CA GLU A 117 16.27 10.17 9.45
C GLU A 117 17.74 9.72 9.47
N ASP A 118 18.07 8.59 10.10
CA ASP A 118 19.40 7.96 10.06
C ASP A 118 19.83 7.55 8.63
N ARG A 119 18.89 7.50 7.68
CA ARG A 119 19.16 7.26 6.25
C ARG A 119 19.30 8.54 5.44
N GLY A 120 19.31 9.70 6.09
CA GLY A 120 19.30 10.99 5.39
C GLY A 120 17.99 11.27 4.65
N CYS A 121 16.89 10.66 5.14
CA CYS A 121 15.54 10.79 4.57
C CYS A 121 14.67 11.66 5.49
N GLU A 122 13.61 12.22 4.94
CA GLU A 122 12.61 12.98 5.67
C GLU A 122 11.36 12.13 5.92
N LEU A 123 10.71 12.29 7.07
CA LEU A 123 9.40 11.69 7.37
C LEU A 123 8.32 12.75 7.37
N VAL A 124 7.28 12.52 6.57
CA VAL A 124 6.12 13.42 6.45
C VAL A 124 4.84 12.61 6.61
N TYR A 125 3.88 13.15 7.36
CA TYR A 125 2.58 12.52 7.52
C TYR A 125 1.52 13.17 6.64
N LEU A 126 0.69 12.32 6.00
CA LEU A 126 -0.49 12.77 5.26
C LEU A 126 -1.45 13.55 6.17
N PRO A 127 -2.16 14.53 5.63
CA PRO A 127 -3.25 15.16 6.37
C PRO A 127 -4.30 14.11 6.79
N PRO A 128 -4.93 14.25 7.95
CA PRO A 128 -5.99 13.34 8.36
C PRO A 128 -7.10 13.23 7.29
N TYR A 129 -7.62 12.01 7.09
CA TYR A 129 -8.69 11.71 6.14
C TYR A 129 -8.39 12.15 4.69
N SER A 130 -7.19 11.85 4.21
CA SER A 130 -6.74 12.25 2.87
C SER A 130 -6.23 11.06 2.03
N PRO A 131 -7.03 10.01 1.82
CA PRO A 131 -6.63 8.87 0.99
C PRO A 131 -6.42 9.27 -0.48
N ASP A 132 -7.07 10.35 -0.94
CA ASP A 132 -6.92 10.94 -2.26
C ASP A 132 -5.52 11.55 -2.53
N TYR A 133 -4.69 11.71 -1.50
CA TYR A 133 -3.28 12.09 -1.64
C TYR A 133 -2.33 10.90 -1.44
N ASN A 134 -2.86 9.69 -1.34
CA ASN A 134 -2.09 8.49 -1.06
C ASN A 134 -2.08 7.52 -2.27
N PRO A 135 -1.15 7.64 -3.21
CA PRO A 135 -1.15 6.86 -4.45
C PRO A 135 -1.00 5.34 -4.22
N ILE A 136 -0.45 4.89 -3.08
CA ILE A 136 -0.34 3.46 -2.77
C ILE A 136 -1.71 2.80 -2.56
N GLU A 137 -2.75 3.57 -2.20
CA GLU A 137 -4.13 3.05 -2.09
C GLU A 137 -4.68 2.58 -3.44
N GLU A 138 -4.31 3.24 -4.54
CA GLU A 138 -4.66 2.78 -5.89
C GLU A 138 -3.92 1.50 -6.27
N ALA A 139 -2.65 1.39 -5.90
CA ALA A 139 -1.90 0.15 -6.05
C ALA A 139 -2.56 -0.99 -5.26
N PHE A 140 -2.98 -0.75 -4.01
CA PHE A 140 -3.72 -1.73 -3.21
C PHE A 140 -5.07 -2.10 -3.84
N SER A 141 -5.76 -1.15 -4.45
CA SER A 141 -7.00 -1.43 -5.21
C SER A 141 -6.74 -2.38 -6.37
N LYS A 142 -5.68 -2.15 -7.16
CA LYS A 142 -5.24 -3.03 -8.25
C LYS A 142 -4.86 -4.43 -7.72
N ILE A 143 -4.05 -4.49 -6.67
CA ILE A 143 -3.64 -5.76 -6.02
C ILE A 143 -4.87 -6.53 -5.54
N LYS A 144 -5.81 -5.87 -4.84
CA LYS A 144 -7.07 -6.50 -4.40
C LYS A 144 -7.90 -7.01 -5.57
N GLY A 145 -7.88 -6.34 -6.72
CA GLY A 145 -8.50 -6.81 -7.96
C GLY A 145 -7.95 -8.17 -8.37
N VAL A 146 -6.63 -8.29 -8.51
CA VAL A 146 -5.95 -9.54 -8.85
C VAL A 146 -6.26 -10.64 -7.81
N LEU A 147 -6.21 -10.33 -6.52
CA LEU A 147 -6.50 -11.30 -5.46
C LEU A 147 -7.95 -11.81 -5.50
N ARG A 148 -8.92 -10.96 -5.90
CA ARG A 148 -10.32 -11.36 -6.09
C ARG A 148 -10.47 -12.33 -7.25
N ASP A 149 -9.73 -12.14 -8.34
CA ASP A 149 -9.77 -13.00 -9.53
C ASP A 149 -9.09 -14.35 -9.26
N VAL A 150 -7.97 -14.35 -8.52
CA VAL A 150 -7.27 -15.59 -8.11
C VAL A 150 -8.11 -16.43 -7.14
N GLN A 151 -8.94 -15.80 -6.31
CA GLN A 151 -9.81 -16.48 -5.34
C GLN A 151 -9.04 -17.45 -4.41
N ALA A 152 -7.89 -17.05 -3.89
CA ALA A 152 -7.12 -17.88 -2.97
C ALA A 152 -7.96 -18.29 -1.74
N ARG A 153 -7.97 -19.59 -1.42
CA ARG A 153 -8.81 -20.17 -0.35
C ARG A 153 -8.01 -20.67 0.86
N THR A 154 -6.69 -20.59 0.79
CA THR A 154 -5.78 -20.89 1.89
C THR A 154 -4.83 -19.73 2.10
N ARG A 155 -4.24 -19.62 3.31
CA ARG A 155 -3.25 -18.59 3.59
C ARG A 155 -2.04 -18.71 2.66
N ARG A 156 -1.55 -19.92 2.44
CA ARG A 156 -0.40 -20.15 1.55
C ARG A 156 -0.68 -19.63 0.14
N THR A 157 -1.80 -20.03 -0.46
CA THR A 157 -2.17 -19.57 -1.81
C THR A 157 -2.45 -18.07 -1.84
N LEU A 158 -2.92 -17.46 -0.74
CA LEU A 158 -3.08 -16.02 -0.64
C LEU A 158 -1.74 -15.30 -0.66
N LEU A 159 -0.74 -15.78 0.08
CA LEU A 159 0.61 -15.19 0.08
C LEU A 159 1.30 -15.32 -1.27
N GLU A 160 1.18 -16.48 -1.94
CA GLU A 160 1.66 -16.68 -3.31
C GLU A 160 0.99 -15.70 -4.29
N ALA A 161 -0.34 -15.57 -4.21
CA ALA A 161 -1.10 -14.63 -5.03
C ALA A 161 -0.74 -13.15 -4.73
N MET A 162 -0.44 -12.81 -3.47
CA MET A 162 0.03 -11.46 -3.12
C MET A 162 1.37 -11.13 -3.78
N GLY A 163 2.32 -12.06 -3.77
CA GLY A 163 3.59 -11.89 -4.47
C GLY A 163 3.40 -11.65 -5.97
N GLN A 164 2.52 -12.42 -6.61
CA GLN A 164 2.17 -12.22 -8.02
C GLN A 164 1.46 -10.88 -8.26
N ALA A 165 0.49 -10.53 -7.40
CA ALA A 165 -0.26 -9.28 -7.52
C ALA A 165 0.63 -8.05 -7.38
N LEU A 166 1.59 -8.05 -6.45
CA LEU A 166 2.57 -6.97 -6.29
C LEU A 166 3.36 -6.72 -7.59
N SER A 167 3.77 -7.77 -8.30
CA SER A 167 4.51 -7.64 -9.56
C SER A 167 3.66 -7.11 -10.73
N THR A 168 2.33 -7.06 -10.60
CA THR A 168 1.46 -6.45 -11.62
C THR A 168 1.44 -4.92 -11.58
N VAL A 169 1.89 -4.32 -10.48
CA VAL A 169 2.00 -2.86 -10.37
C VAL A 169 3.31 -2.43 -11.01
N THR A 170 3.21 -1.92 -12.23
CA THR A 170 4.35 -1.46 -13.01
C THR A 170 4.77 -0.06 -12.61
N ALA A 171 5.97 0.39 -13.03
CA ALA A 171 6.41 1.77 -12.87
C ALA A 171 5.47 2.76 -13.60
N GLN A 172 4.86 2.34 -14.72
CA GLN A 172 3.87 3.16 -15.42
C GLN A 172 2.59 3.34 -14.58
N ASP A 173 2.08 2.26 -13.95
CA ASP A 173 0.95 2.37 -13.04
C ASP A 173 1.27 3.31 -11.87
N ALA A 174 2.42 3.13 -11.24
CA ALA A 174 2.83 3.95 -10.10
C ALA A 174 2.84 5.45 -10.48
N ARG A 175 3.46 5.81 -11.60
CA ARG A 175 3.44 7.20 -12.09
C ARG A 175 2.02 7.72 -12.33
N SER A 176 1.15 6.92 -12.95
CA SER A 176 -0.25 7.30 -13.16
C SER A 176 -1.01 7.50 -11.84
N PHE A 177 -0.74 6.68 -10.82
CA PHE A 177 -1.34 6.84 -9.49
C PHE A 177 -0.87 8.12 -8.81
N PHE A 178 0.43 8.45 -8.92
CA PHE A 178 0.96 9.71 -8.43
C PHE A 178 0.28 10.91 -9.10
N GLU A 179 0.15 10.90 -10.42
CA GLU A 179 -0.52 11.96 -11.18
C GLU A 179 -1.99 12.11 -10.76
N HIS A 180 -2.72 11.01 -10.62
CA HIS A 180 -4.11 11.02 -10.19
C HIS A 180 -4.27 11.60 -8.78
N CYS A 181 -3.34 11.32 -7.87
CA CYS A 181 -3.31 11.91 -6.53
C CYS A 181 -2.82 13.38 -6.51
N GLY A 182 -2.52 13.96 -7.66
CA GLY A 182 -2.17 15.39 -7.80
C GLY A 182 -0.70 15.71 -7.61
N TYR A 183 0.19 14.70 -7.68
CA TYR A 183 1.64 14.91 -7.77
C TYR A 183 2.01 15.24 -9.23
N PRO A 184 2.98 16.18 -9.47
CA PRO A 184 3.26 16.64 -10.82
C PRO A 184 3.79 15.54 -11.74
N HIS A 185 3.62 15.72 -13.03
CA HIS A 185 4.18 14.85 -14.06
C HIS A 185 5.71 14.75 -13.95
N LEU A 186 6.24 13.58 -14.24
CA LEU A 186 7.66 13.26 -14.26
C LEU A 186 8.24 13.41 -15.66
#